data_781c3d19edfd81740b596a66cdc71489
#
_entry.id   781c3d19edfd81740b596a66cdc71489
#
_cell.length_a   1.000
_cell.length_b   1.000
_cell.length_c   1.000
_cell.angle_alpha   90.00
_cell.angle_beta   90.00
_cell.angle_gamma   90.00
#
_symmetry.space_group_name_H-M   'P 1'
#
loop_
_entity.id
_entity.type
_entity.pdbx_description
1 polymer ?
#
loop_
_entity_poly.entity_id
_entity_poly.type
_entity_poly.pdbx_seq_one_letter_code
_entity_poly.pdbx_strand_id
1 'polypeptide(L)'
;MAYDRLEFDAFWDDWLDRNRLAQDSGDWGVLADFYEPDATYGWSYSPTDHFMANGRNEIRELALGTEMVGFQGWIYPYQTVLFDDRSGQAFGLWRQLSTFTSPRGEPYEIQGLGGSWFQYSGHRSWSWQRDIFDVQMATAAMFDILRDGRSSPGLDARMDAIRAGRQPGHYGSWAEMSAPLWPVPPVLS
;
A
#
# COMPACT_ATOMS: atom_id res chain seq x y z
N MET A 1 -8.26 27.12 -4.86
CA MET A 1 -8.46 26.80 -6.30
C MET A 1 -8.72 25.32 -6.38
N ALA A 2 -9.61 24.86 -7.28
CA ALA A 2 -9.81 23.42 -7.50
C ALA A 2 -8.60 22.84 -8.25
N TYR A 3 -8.32 21.58 -8.00
CA TYR A 3 -7.31 20.82 -8.75
C TYR A 3 -7.79 20.55 -10.16
N ASP A 4 -6.87 20.50 -11.13
CA ASP A 4 -7.20 20.21 -12.52
C ASP A 4 -7.51 18.70 -12.68
N ARG A 5 -8.75 18.40 -13.04
CA ARG A 5 -9.21 17.04 -13.23
C ARG A 5 -8.52 16.32 -14.39
N LEU A 6 -8.25 17.03 -15.48
CA LEU A 6 -7.60 16.42 -16.65
C LEU A 6 -6.13 16.09 -16.36
N GLU A 7 -5.45 16.97 -15.61
CA GLU A 7 -4.09 16.71 -15.15
C GLU A 7 -4.05 15.51 -14.20
N PHE A 8 -5.01 15.43 -13.26
CA PHE A 8 -5.13 14.28 -12.37
C PHE A 8 -5.39 12.98 -13.13
N ASP A 9 -6.32 12.97 -14.08
CA ASP A 9 -6.64 11.76 -14.84
C ASP A 9 -5.40 11.25 -15.63
N ALA A 10 -4.64 12.14 -16.27
CA ALA A 10 -3.38 11.78 -16.91
C ALA A 10 -2.30 11.28 -15.95
N PHE A 11 -2.21 11.89 -14.76
CA PHE A 11 -1.31 11.43 -13.71
C PHE A 11 -1.72 10.05 -13.16
N TRP A 12 -3.03 9.81 -13.00
CA TRP A 12 -3.56 8.53 -12.57
C TRP A 12 -3.29 7.41 -13.58
N ASP A 13 -3.38 7.70 -14.89
CA ASP A 13 -3.02 6.75 -15.94
C ASP A 13 -1.53 6.36 -15.85
N ASP A 14 -0.63 7.33 -15.67
CA ASP A 14 0.80 7.07 -15.46
C ASP A 14 1.06 6.26 -14.18
N TRP A 15 0.31 6.52 -13.11
CA TRP A 15 0.36 5.75 -11.86
C TRP A 15 -0.04 4.29 -12.11
N LEU A 16 -1.12 4.03 -12.84
CA LEU A 16 -1.55 2.68 -13.19
C LEU A 16 -0.52 1.95 -14.06
N ASP A 17 0.05 2.63 -15.05
CA ASP A 17 1.10 2.05 -15.89
C ASP A 17 2.35 1.69 -15.09
N ARG A 18 2.74 2.54 -14.15
CA ARG A 18 3.88 2.26 -13.27
C ARG A 18 3.58 1.12 -12.28
N ASN A 19 2.33 0.99 -11.80
CA ASN A 19 1.91 -0.15 -10.99
C ASN A 19 2.02 -1.46 -11.77
N ARG A 20 1.63 -1.50 -13.05
CA ARG A 20 1.80 -2.69 -13.90
C ARG A 20 3.29 -3.05 -14.03
N LEU A 21 4.14 -2.06 -14.28
CA LEU A 21 5.59 -2.29 -14.34
C LEU A 21 6.14 -2.85 -13.02
N ALA A 22 5.71 -2.31 -11.87
CA ALA A 22 6.11 -2.80 -10.55
C ALA A 22 5.67 -4.26 -10.33
N GLN A 23 4.44 -4.60 -10.69
CA GLN A 23 3.92 -5.97 -10.60
C GLN A 23 4.69 -6.95 -11.49
N ASP A 24 4.96 -6.56 -12.73
CA ASP A 24 5.66 -7.42 -13.71
C ASP A 24 7.13 -7.63 -13.35
N SER A 25 7.79 -6.61 -12.81
CA SER A 25 9.21 -6.68 -12.43
C SER A 25 9.43 -7.20 -11.01
N GLY A 26 8.44 -7.09 -10.14
CA GLY A 26 8.57 -7.31 -8.69
C GLY A 26 9.30 -6.19 -7.95
N ASP A 27 9.68 -5.13 -8.63
CA ASP A 27 10.30 -3.92 -8.05
C ASP A 27 9.25 -2.83 -7.83
N TRP A 28 8.71 -2.78 -6.64
CA TRP A 28 7.74 -1.76 -6.24
C TRP A 28 8.38 -0.39 -5.98
N GLY A 29 9.69 -0.35 -5.76
CA GLY A 29 10.44 0.89 -5.54
C GLY A 29 10.35 1.89 -6.69
N VAL A 30 9.98 1.44 -7.90
CA VAL A 30 9.74 2.31 -9.07
C VAL A 30 8.55 3.26 -8.87
N LEU A 31 7.64 2.97 -7.94
CA LEU A 31 6.52 3.86 -7.59
C LEU A 31 6.95 5.06 -6.75
N ALA A 32 8.11 5.00 -6.10
CA ALA A 32 8.54 6.07 -5.20
C ALA A 32 8.71 7.42 -5.90
N ASP A 33 8.96 7.43 -7.21
CA ASP A 33 9.11 8.66 -7.99
C ASP A 33 7.81 9.47 -8.12
N PHE A 34 6.67 8.86 -7.80
CA PHE A 34 5.37 9.53 -7.76
C PHE A 34 5.10 10.29 -6.47
N TYR A 35 5.99 10.25 -5.48
CA TYR A 35 5.81 10.94 -4.21
C TYR A 35 6.65 12.21 -4.11
N GLU A 36 6.13 13.20 -3.40
CA GLU A 36 6.92 14.39 -3.02
C GLU A 36 8.14 13.96 -2.17
N PRO A 37 9.22 14.77 -2.14
CA PRO A 37 10.41 14.46 -1.35
C PRO A 37 10.13 14.23 0.14
N ASP A 38 9.12 14.92 0.69
CA ASP A 38 8.69 14.88 2.09
C ASP A 38 7.35 14.17 2.32
N ALA A 39 6.86 13.43 1.31
CA ALA A 39 5.63 12.68 1.39
C ALA A 39 5.65 11.65 2.53
N THR A 40 4.45 11.29 3.02
CA THR A 40 4.30 10.25 4.03
C THR A 40 3.41 9.11 3.55
N TYR A 41 3.78 7.86 3.88
CA TYR A 41 3.02 6.69 3.52
C TYR A 41 2.86 5.74 4.71
N GLY A 42 1.62 5.38 5.05
CA GLY A 42 1.43 4.52 6.21
C GLY A 42 0.05 3.88 6.31
N TRP A 43 -0.07 2.94 7.26
CA TRP A 43 -1.28 2.17 7.57
C TRP A 43 -1.21 1.59 8.98
N SER A 44 -2.25 0.85 9.37
CA SER A 44 -2.29 0.14 10.66
C SER A 44 -2.57 -1.34 10.46
N TYR A 45 -1.80 -2.19 11.11
CA TYR A 45 -2.03 -3.63 11.18
C TYR A 45 -2.87 -4.04 12.41
N SER A 46 -2.69 -3.35 13.52
CA SER A 46 -3.35 -3.67 14.80
C SER A 46 -3.33 -2.44 15.73
N PRO A 47 -3.98 -2.51 16.90
CA PRO A 47 -3.89 -1.45 17.90
C PRO A 47 -2.47 -1.17 18.42
N THR A 48 -1.52 -2.08 18.20
CA THR A 48 -0.13 -2.00 18.68
C THR A 48 0.90 -2.16 17.57
N ASP A 49 0.47 -2.06 16.31
CA ASP A 49 1.37 -2.16 15.16
C ASP A 49 0.87 -1.25 14.04
N HIS A 50 1.59 -0.16 13.83
CA HIS A 50 1.32 0.85 12.83
C HIS A 50 2.58 1.07 12.02
N PHE A 51 2.42 1.31 10.73
CA PHE A 51 3.53 1.59 9.82
C PHE A 51 3.47 3.04 9.32
N MET A 52 4.63 3.68 9.24
CA MET A 52 4.79 5.00 8.62
C MET A 52 6.19 5.16 8.05
N ALA A 53 6.26 5.54 6.78
CA ALA A 53 7.45 5.97 6.08
C ALA A 53 7.39 7.48 5.83
N ASN A 54 8.49 8.19 6.07
CA ASN A 54 8.62 9.62 5.89
C ASN A 54 9.66 9.97 4.84
N GLY A 55 9.22 10.73 3.86
CA GLY A 55 10.01 11.10 2.71
C GLY A 55 10.10 9.96 1.68
N ARG A 56 10.34 10.37 0.45
CA ARG A 56 10.42 9.48 -0.71
C ARG A 56 11.41 8.32 -0.52
N ASN A 57 12.52 8.54 0.18
CA ASN A 57 13.52 7.50 0.39
C ASN A 57 13.02 6.39 1.29
N GLU A 58 12.42 6.72 2.45
CA GLU A 58 11.81 5.71 3.32
C GLU A 58 10.62 5.03 2.65
N ILE A 59 9.83 5.76 1.86
CA ILE A 59 8.76 5.16 1.06
C ILE A 59 9.33 4.10 0.12
N ARG A 60 10.42 4.40 -0.59
CA ARG A 60 11.07 3.42 -1.49
C ARG A 60 11.63 2.23 -0.74
N GLU A 61 12.37 2.46 0.34
CA GLU A 61 13.11 1.42 1.05
C GLU A 61 12.21 0.58 1.95
N LEU A 62 11.27 1.21 2.65
CA LEU A 62 10.43 0.54 3.64
C LEU A 62 9.08 0.14 3.07
N ALA A 63 8.22 1.11 2.67
CA ALA A 63 6.86 0.82 2.23
C ALA A 63 6.83 -0.02 0.95
N LEU A 64 7.61 0.37 -0.06
CA LEU A 64 7.68 -0.26 -1.37
C LEU A 64 8.79 -1.31 -1.46
N GLY A 65 9.70 -1.36 -0.50
CA GLY A 65 10.77 -2.33 -0.38
C GLY A 65 10.46 -3.39 0.67
N THR A 66 10.82 -3.13 1.92
CA THR A 66 10.73 -4.11 3.02
C THR A 66 9.32 -4.66 3.21
N GLU A 67 8.30 -3.79 3.18
CA GLU A 67 6.90 -4.21 3.35
C GLU A 67 6.36 -5.02 2.17
N MET A 68 6.98 -4.96 1.01
CA MET A 68 6.62 -5.79 -0.15
C MET A 68 7.35 -7.15 -0.19
N VAL A 69 8.30 -7.41 0.73
CA VAL A 69 8.92 -8.74 0.87
C VAL A 69 7.86 -9.76 1.26
N GLY A 70 7.79 -10.86 0.50
CA GLY A 70 6.76 -11.89 0.67
C GLY A 70 5.52 -11.70 -0.19
N PHE A 71 5.39 -10.55 -0.85
CA PHE A 71 4.31 -10.28 -1.80
C PHE A 71 4.73 -10.39 -3.27
N GLN A 72 5.84 -11.09 -3.55
CA GLN A 72 6.19 -11.44 -4.92
C GLN A 72 5.10 -12.33 -5.53
N GLY A 73 4.67 -11.98 -6.73
CA GLY A 73 3.56 -12.67 -7.39
C GLY A 73 2.17 -12.25 -6.89
N TRP A 74 2.08 -11.11 -6.19
CA TRP A 74 0.81 -10.46 -5.91
C TRP A 74 0.59 -9.28 -6.84
N ILE A 75 -0.67 -9.07 -7.23
CA ILE A 75 -1.11 -7.95 -8.06
C ILE A 75 -2.25 -7.19 -7.35
N TYR A 76 -2.33 -5.89 -7.62
CA TYR A 76 -3.27 -4.97 -6.97
C TYR A 76 -4.10 -4.22 -8.02
N PRO A 77 -5.00 -4.93 -8.77
CA PRO A 77 -5.79 -4.27 -9.80
C PRO A 77 -6.77 -3.29 -9.17
N TYR A 78 -6.62 -2.01 -9.49
CA TYR A 78 -7.58 -0.98 -9.12
C TYR A 78 -8.91 -1.22 -9.82
N GLN A 79 -10.00 -1.18 -9.05
CA GLN A 79 -11.37 -1.35 -9.53
C GLN A 79 -11.99 -0.01 -9.88
N THR A 80 -11.65 1.02 -9.13
CA THR A 80 -12.11 2.39 -9.34
C THR A 80 -11.22 3.38 -8.61
N VAL A 81 -11.29 4.64 -9.02
CA VAL A 81 -10.74 5.78 -8.29
C VAL A 81 -11.81 6.86 -8.14
N LEU A 82 -11.93 7.40 -6.95
CA LEU A 82 -12.73 8.56 -6.63
C LEU A 82 -11.80 9.74 -6.38
N PHE A 83 -12.03 10.85 -7.05
CA PHE A 83 -11.22 12.06 -6.89
C PHE A 83 -12.10 13.26 -6.56
N ASP A 84 -11.81 13.91 -5.45
CA ASP A 84 -12.38 15.20 -5.08
C ASP A 84 -11.44 16.33 -5.54
N ASP A 85 -11.81 17.01 -6.59
CA ASP A 85 -11.05 18.11 -7.19
C ASP A 85 -10.94 19.36 -6.28
N ARG A 86 -11.78 19.48 -5.26
CA ARG A 86 -11.73 20.59 -4.32
C ARG A 86 -10.63 20.42 -3.28
N SER A 87 -10.50 19.22 -2.75
CA SER A 87 -9.50 18.88 -1.73
C SER A 87 -8.22 18.31 -2.31
N GLY A 88 -8.25 17.80 -3.55
CA GLY A 88 -7.15 17.05 -4.15
C GLY A 88 -7.01 15.63 -3.57
N GLN A 89 -8.02 15.13 -2.86
CA GLN A 89 -7.99 13.79 -2.31
C GLN A 89 -8.47 12.76 -3.34
N ALA A 90 -7.78 11.64 -3.41
CA ALA A 90 -8.17 10.51 -4.21
C ALA A 90 -8.30 9.25 -3.35
N PHE A 91 -9.28 8.39 -3.66
CA PHE A 91 -9.42 7.09 -3.04
C PHE A 91 -9.51 6.01 -4.12
N GLY A 92 -8.45 5.22 -4.25
CA GLY A 92 -8.37 4.10 -5.18
C GLY A 92 -8.73 2.80 -4.48
N LEU A 93 -9.77 2.11 -4.93
CA LEU A 93 -10.14 0.77 -4.46
C LEU A 93 -9.45 -0.28 -5.31
N TRP A 94 -8.76 -1.24 -4.67
CA TRP A 94 -8.06 -2.33 -5.34
C TRP A 94 -8.41 -3.69 -4.72
N ARG A 95 -8.26 -4.74 -5.53
CA ARG A 95 -8.23 -6.12 -5.06
C ARG A 95 -6.78 -6.55 -4.86
N GLN A 96 -6.57 -7.59 -4.06
CA GLN A 96 -5.26 -8.17 -3.88
C GLN A 96 -5.31 -9.66 -4.25
N LEU A 97 -4.68 -10.00 -5.36
CA LEU A 97 -4.73 -11.31 -5.99
C LEU A 97 -3.32 -11.88 -6.16
N SER A 98 -3.16 -13.19 -5.98
CA SER A 98 -1.92 -13.86 -6.34
C SER A 98 -1.90 -14.24 -7.83
N THR A 99 -0.71 -14.26 -8.43
CA THR A 99 -0.48 -14.82 -9.77
C THR A 99 -0.22 -16.34 -9.72
N PHE A 100 -0.07 -16.91 -8.53
CA PHE A 100 0.06 -18.33 -8.28
C PHE A 100 -1.25 -18.90 -7.70
N THR A 101 -1.43 -20.23 -7.82
CA THR A 101 -2.71 -20.87 -7.53
C THR A 101 -2.64 -21.79 -6.33
N SER A 102 -3.78 -21.93 -5.66
CA SER A 102 -4.05 -22.96 -4.66
C SER A 102 -4.04 -24.37 -5.28
N PRO A 103 -4.05 -25.44 -4.47
CA PRO A 103 -4.22 -26.82 -4.96
C PRO A 103 -5.51 -27.04 -5.77
N ARG A 104 -6.50 -26.13 -5.64
CA ARG A 104 -7.76 -26.17 -6.42
C ARG A 104 -7.64 -25.50 -7.79
N GLY A 105 -6.50 -24.87 -8.10
CA GLY A 105 -6.26 -24.17 -9.36
C GLY A 105 -6.76 -22.71 -9.38
N GLU A 106 -7.24 -22.19 -8.27
CA GLU A 106 -7.71 -20.81 -8.14
C GLU A 106 -6.62 -19.91 -7.55
N PRO A 107 -6.50 -18.64 -7.97
CA PRO A 107 -5.64 -17.66 -7.31
C PRO A 107 -5.99 -17.53 -5.83
N TYR A 108 -5.00 -17.24 -4.99
CA TYR A 108 -5.32 -16.73 -3.65
C TYR A 108 -5.75 -15.28 -3.77
N GLU A 109 -6.75 -14.93 -3.00
CA GLU A 109 -7.26 -13.57 -2.89
C GLU A 109 -7.36 -13.19 -1.43
N ILE A 110 -6.87 -12.00 -1.08
CA ILE A 110 -7.20 -11.38 0.19
C ILE A 110 -8.61 -10.82 0.03
N GLN A 111 -9.59 -11.60 0.46
CA GLN A 111 -11.01 -11.23 0.41
C GLN A 111 -11.27 -10.14 1.45
N GLY A 112 -11.74 -9.01 1.00
CA GLY A 112 -11.96 -7.83 1.83
C GLY A 112 -11.78 -6.57 1.01
N LEU A 113 -12.19 -5.46 1.57
CA LEU A 113 -11.98 -4.18 0.90
C LEU A 113 -10.54 -3.73 1.11
N GLY A 114 -9.88 -3.39 0.02
CA GLY A 114 -8.58 -2.74 0.00
C GLY A 114 -8.65 -1.43 -0.75
N GLY A 115 -7.93 -0.43 -0.29
CA GLY A 115 -7.89 0.87 -0.92
C GLY A 115 -6.73 1.70 -0.43
N SER A 116 -6.35 2.65 -1.26
CA SER A 116 -5.34 3.66 -0.94
C SER A 116 -5.98 5.04 -0.98
N TRP A 117 -5.85 5.77 0.10
CA TRP A 117 -6.27 7.16 0.22
C TRP A 117 -5.06 8.06 0.02
N PHE A 118 -5.15 8.96 -0.93
CA PHE A 118 -4.06 9.79 -1.39
C PHE A 118 -4.39 11.28 -1.28
N GLN A 119 -3.33 12.10 -1.16
CA GLN A 119 -3.38 13.52 -1.46
C GLN A 119 -2.57 13.80 -2.72
N TYR A 120 -3.25 14.25 -3.76
CA TYR A 120 -2.61 14.79 -4.95
C TYR A 120 -2.04 16.18 -4.65
N SER A 121 -0.79 16.41 -5.02
CA SER A 121 -0.09 17.67 -4.76
C SER A 121 -0.50 18.81 -5.71
N GLY A 122 -1.09 18.46 -6.87
CA GLY A 122 -1.27 19.39 -7.99
C GLY A 122 -0.02 19.54 -8.87
N HIS A 123 1.00 18.71 -8.65
CA HIS A 123 2.27 18.72 -9.37
C HIS A 123 2.70 17.32 -9.80
N ARG A 124 1.72 16.49 -10.23
CA ARG A 124 1.92 15.10 -10.68
C ARG A 124 2.66 14.25 -9.64
N SER A 125 2.31 14.41 -8.36
CA SER A 125 2.88 13.65 -7.27
C SER A 125 1.90 13.52 -6.09
N TRP A 126 2.18 12.54 -5.21
CA TRP A 126 1.45 12.30 -3.98
C TRP A 126 2.15 12.99 -2.81
N SER A 127 1.42 13.80 -2.03
CA SER A 127 1.94 14.37 -0.79
C SER A 127 1.83 13.39 0.37
N TRP A 128 0.85 12.51 0.34
CA TRP A 128 0.74 11.40 1.27
C TRP A 128 -0.15 10.28 0.72
N GLN A 129 0.03 9.08 1.30
CA GLN A 129 -0.81 7.90 1.08
C GLN A 129 -1.13 7.22 2.40
N ARG A 130 -2.36 6.72 2.54
CA ARG A 130 -2.80 5.84 3.62
C ARG A 130 -3.51 4.63 3.02
N ASP A 131 -3.03 3.44 3.37
CA ASP A 131 -3.68 2.22 2.94
C ASP A 131 -4.67 1.71 3.97
N ILE A 132 -5.76 1.18 3.47
CA ILE A 132 -6.83 0.55 4.23
C ILE A 132 -7.03 -0.83 3.66
N PHE A 133 -6.90 -1.86 4.48
CA PHE A 133 -7.12 -3.25 4.07
C PHE A 133 -7.60 -4.10 5.24
N ASP A 134 -8.26 -5.21 4.92
CA ASP A 134 -8.75 -6.15 5.90
C ASP A 134 -7.61 -7.07 6.38
N VAL A 135 -7.02 -6.71 7.52
CA VAL A 135 -5.90 -7.46 8.11
C VAL A 135 -6.29 -8.89 8.48
N GLN A 136 -7.54 -9.14 8.88
CA GLN A 136 -7.98 -10.50 9.23
C GLN A 136 -8.04 -11.38 7.98
N MET A 137 -8.57 -10.86 6.88
CA MET A 137 -8.60 -11.58 5.61
C MET A 137 -7.20 -11.77 5.03
N ALA A 138 -6.31 -10.76 5.17
CA ALA A 138 -4.90 -10.90 4.78
C ALA A 138 -4.22 -12.03 5.57
N THR A 139 -4.42 -12.06 6.88
CA THR A 139 -3.88 -13.10 7.76
C THR A 139 -4.41 -14.49 7.38
N ALA A 140 -5.72 -14.61 7.14
CA ALA A 140 -6.34 -15.87 6.73
C ALA A 140 -5.75 -16.39 5.41
N ALA A 141 -5.60 -15.52 4.40
CA ALA A 141 -5.00 -15.90 3.12
C ALA A 141 -3.55 -16.37 3.28
N MET A 142 -2.75 -15.72 4.14
CA MET A 142 -1.38 -16.17 4.43
C MET A 142 -1.35 -17.55 5.10
N PHE A 143 -2.25 -17.82 6.05
CA PHE A 143 -2.37 -19.15 6.65
C PHE A 143 -2.79 -20.22 5.64
N ASP A 144 -3.68 -19.89 4.72
CA ASP A 144 -4.08 -20.82 3.65
C ASP A 144 -2.89 -21.17 2.75
N ILE A 145 -2.08 -20.19 2.35
CA ILE A 145 -0.86 -20.38 1.57
C ILE A 145 0.13 -21.31 2.30
N LEU A 146 0.36 -21.06 3.60
CA LEU A 146 1.25 -21.88 4.42
C LEU A 146 0.74 -23.32 4.56
N ARG A 147 -0.56 -23.47 4.86
CA ARG A 147 -1.22 -24.77 4.99
C ARG A 147 -1.12 -25.59 3.70
N ASP A 148 -1.26 -24.95 2.56
CA ASP A 148 -1.24 -25.56 1.25
C ASP A 148 0.19 -25.84 0.74
N GLY A 149 1.22 -25.52 1.55
CA GLY A 149 2.64 -25.70 1.18
C GLY A 149 3.08 -24.83 0.01
N ARG A 150 2.45 -23.65 -0.14
CA ARG A 150 2.72 -22.69 -1.22
C ARG A 150 3.53 -21.48 -0.74
N SER A 151 4.19 -21.58 0.42
CA SER A 151 5.08 -20.53 0.89
C SER A 151 6.20 -20.25 -0.11
N SER A 152 6.63 -19.00 -0.14
CA SER A 152 7.79 -18.56 -0.90
C SER A 152 8.94 -18.20 0.05
N PRO A 153 10.20 -18.20 -0.42
CA PRO A 153 11.31 -17.73 0.40
C PRO A 153 11.12 -16.31 0.93
N GLY A 154 10.45 -15.45 0.16
CA GLY A 154 10.11 -14.09 0.58
C GLY A 154 9.08 -14.08 1.72
N LEU A 155 8.03 -14.91 1.64
CA LEU A 155 7.04 -15.02 2.71
C LEU A 155 7.66 -15.59 3.99
N ASP A 156 8.52 -16.60 3.87
CA ASP A 156 9.26 -17.17 5.02
C ASP A 156 10.15 -16.12 5.68
N ALA A 157 10.90 -15.35 4.89
CA ALA A 157 11.74 -14.26 5.38
C ALA A 157 10.92 -13.18 6.10
N ARG A 158 9.73 -12.81 5.57
CA ARG A 158 8.80 -11.88 6.23
C ARG A 158 8.33 -12.42 7.58
N MET A 159 7.94 -13.69 7.63
CA MET A 159 7.49 -14.31 8.88
C MET A 159 8.60 -14.36 9.93
N ASP A 160 9.85 -14.60 9.51
CA ASP A 160 11.01 -14.58 10.42
C ASP A 160 11.33 -13.16 10.90
N ALA A 161 11.22 -12.15 10.04
CA ALA A 161 11.38 -10.76 10.42
C ALA A 161 10.34 -10.32 11.46
N ILE A 162 9.06 -10.69 11.27
CA ILE A 162 7.98 -10.43 12.24
C ILE A 162 8.29 -11.10 13.61
N ARG A 163 8.78 -12.34 13.61
CA ARG A 163 9.15 -13.05 14.84
C ARG A 163 10.36 -12.44 15.54
N ALA A 164 11.30 -11.87 14.79
CA ALA A 164 12.50 -11.22 15.32
C ALA A 164 12.20 -9.92 16.06
N GLY A 165 11.03 -9.33 15.83
CA GLY A 165 10.57 -8.12 16.51
C GLY A 165 10.19 -7.00 15.56
N ARG A 166 10.02 -5.80 16.13
CA ARG A 166 9.55 -4.62 15.39
C ARG A 166 10.54 -4.21 14.31
N GLN A 167 10.03 -4.04 13.09
CA GLN A 167 10.80 -3.64 11.92
C GLN A 167 10.91 -2.11 11.80
N PRO A 168 11.87 -1.58 11.03
CA PRO A 168 11.94 -0.14 10.73
C PRO A 168 10.62 0.38 10.14
N GLY A 169 10.22 1.59 10.54
CA GLY A 169 8.96 2.19 10.13
C GLY A 169 7.74 1.73 10.94
N HIS A 170 7.87 0.75 11.83
CA HIS A 170 6.80 0.26 12.69
C HIS A 170 6.78 0.93 14.06
N TYR A 171 5.60 1.23 14.56
CA TYR A 171 5.33 1.94 15.81
C TYR A 171 4.31 1.19 16.66
N GLY A 172 4.49 1.21 17.99
CA GLY A 172 3.61 0.54 18.95
C GLY A 172 2.32 1.29 19.25
N SER A 173 2.28 2.56 18.92
CA SER A 173 1.09 3.40 19.11
C SER A 173 1.06 4.55 18.11
N TRP A 174 -0.12 5.12 17.90
CA TRP A 174 -0.28 6.30 17.04
C TRP A 174 0.52 7.51 17.53
N ALA A 175 0.70 7.63 18.85
CA ALA A 175 1.43 8.75 19.44
C ALA A 175 2.94 8.71 19.14
N GLU A 176 3.48 7.53 18.80
CA GLU A 176 4.90 7.35 18.46
C GLU A 176 5.16 7.54 16.96
N MET A 177 4.10 7.54 16.14
CA MET A 177 4.26 7.65 14.68
C MET A 177 4.89 8.99 14.30
N SER A 178 5.78 8.94 13.33
CA SER A 178 6.53 10.10 12.82
C SER A 178 5.67 11.08 12.00
N ALA A 179 4.49 10.62 11.54
CA ALA A 179 3.46 11.45 10.92
C ALA A 179 2.05 10.93 11.30
N PRO A 180 1.01 11.79 11.29
CA PRO A 180 -0.32 11.37 11.68
C PRO A 180 -0.92 10.36 10.69
N LEU A 181 -1.60 9.33 11.23
CA LEU A 181 -2.37 8.40 10.41
C LEU A 181 -3.54 9.13 9.70
N TRP A 182 -4.15 10.09 10.39
CA TRP A 182 -5.19 10.98 9.85
C TRP A 182 -4.58 12.34 9.48
N PRO A 183 -4.12 12.51 8.21
CA PRO A 183 -3.36 13.70 7.81
C PRO A 183 -4.24 14.93 7.54
N VAL A 184 -5.56 14.75 7.53
CA VAL A 184 -6.53 15.83 7.29
C VAL A 184 -7.51 15.98 8.46
N PRO A 185 -8.01 17.20 8.74
CA PRO A 185 -9.01 17.40 9.78
C PRO A 185 -10.35 16.76 9.41
N PRO A 186 -11.22 16.49 10.39
CA PRO A 186 -12.58 16.04 10.12
C PRO A 186 -13.34 17.03 9.24
N VAL A 187 -14.15 16.49 8.31
CA VAL A 187 -15.01 17.31 7.42
C VAL A 187 -16.15 17.99 8.20
N LEU A 188 -16.56 17.36 9.31
CA LEU A 188 -17.61 17.87 10.19
C LEU A 188 -16.97 18.52 11.41
N SER A 189 -16.98 19.82 11.44
CA SER A 189 -16.62 20.66 12.59
C SER A 189 -17.83 21.48 13.02
#